data_cbd3ecca990be8c16b3203e1b8980b58
#
_entry.id   cbd3ecca990be8c16b3203e1b8980b58
#
_cell.length_a   1.000
_cell.length_b   1.000
_cell.length_c   1.000
_cell.angle_alpha   90.00
_cell.angle_beta   90.00
_cell.angle_gamma   90.00
#
_symmetry.space_group_name_H-M   'P 1'
#
loop_
_entity.id
_entity.type
_entity.pdbx_description
1 polymer ?
#
loop_
_entity_poly.entity_id
_entity_poly.type
_entity_poly.pdbx_seq_one_letter_code
_entity_poly.pdbx_strand_id
1 'polypeptide(L)'
;MATYIRLTDYKDSDSKEQGFFKSENRYEAKQEDFEKIPGSPIAYWAKEAIKKSFENNLLGSIIPVKKGMDTGNNDLFLKLWTEVNFNIIGIGLVNGQDTITQCKKWIPYNKGGEFQKWYGNKEYIINWANDGEELKQSTANLRSQHLYFKNAITWNALTSNTTSARFSDYGALFDSAGSSMFPSNLYNFYLSFMNTKIVDSLLKIINPTLNYGAGTVGNLPIIFPKQESVKQQIDTLTQECIEISKEDWDSRETSWDFTASPLLIENGKLRIENGKIEDAYNAYCEYWKEKFY
;
A
#
# COMPACT_ATOMS: atom_id res chain seq x y z
N MET A 1 -34.18 16.60 -9.61
CA MET A 1 -33.13 16.45 -10.62
C MET A 1 -32.41 17.78 -10.71
N ALA A 2 -31.09 17.81 -10.64
CA ALA A 2 -30.30 19.03 -10.76
C ALA A 2 -29.24 18.83 -11.85
N THR A 3 -28.88 19.93 -12.53
CA THR A 3 -27.81 19.93 -13.54
C THR A 3 -26.51 20.35 -12.92
N TYR A 4 -25.49 19.53 -13.07
CA TYR A 4 -24.12 19.76 -12.62
C TYR A 4 -23.21 20.01 -13.82
N ILE A 5 -22.21 20.88 -13.68
CA ILE A 5 -21.25 21.18 -14.75
C ILE A 5 -19.86 20.81 -14.24
N ARG A 6 -19.12 19.95 -14.98
CA ARG A 6 -17.78 19.50 -14.63
C ARG A 6 -16.73 20.27 -15.43
N LEU A 7 -15.90 21.05 -14.74
CA LEU A 7 -14.84 21.85 -15.35
C LEU A 7 -13.45 21.54 -14.76
N THR A 8 -13.32 20.43 -14.04
CA THR A 8 -12.05 20.05 -13.35
C THR A 8 -10.93 19.69 -14.30
N ASP A 9 -11.27 19.30 -15.54
CA ASP A 9 -10.27 18.88 -16.55
C ASP A 9 -9.72 20.08 -17.35
N TYR A 10 -10.26 21.27 -17.13
CA TYR A 10 -9.82 22.52 -17.74
C TYR A 10 -8.84 23.26 -16.82
N LYS A 11 -7.69 23.71 -17.38
CA LYS A 11 -6.57 24.23 -16.57
C LYS A 11 -6.70 25.71 -16.19
N ASP A 12 -7.22 26.53 -17.10
CA ASP A 12 -7.28 27.99 -16.98
C ASP A 12 -8.71 28.53 -17.04
N SER A 13 -8.90 29.83 -16.77
CA SER A 13 -10.21 30.50 -16.75
C SER A 13 -10.89 30.47 -18.09
N ASP A 14 -10.14 30.73 -19.16
CA ASP A 14 -10.70 30.92 -20.51
C ASP A 14 -11.21 29.56 -21.05
N SER A 15 -10.45 28.48 -20.84
CA SER A 15 -10.85 27.13 -21.18
C SER A 15 -12.06 26.66 -20.33
N LYS A 16 -12.13 27.06 -19.05
CA LYS A 16 -13.30 26.78 -18.18
C LYS A 16 -14.55 27.53 -18.65
N GLU A 17 -14.42 28.79 -19.04
CA GLU A 17 -15.52 29.57 -19.60
C GLU A 17 -16.07 28.91 -20.87
N GLN A 18 -15.20 28.53 -21.81
CA GLN A 18 -15.60 27.80 -23.01
C GLN A 18 -16.23 26.44 -22.66
N GLY A 19 -15.66 25.72 -21.72
CA GLY A 19 -16.16 24.42 -21.23
C GLY A 19 -17.53 24.52 -20.57
N PHE A 20 -17.85 25.66 -19.93
CA PHE A 20 -19.14 25.88 -19.27
C PHE A 20 -20.32 25.80 -20.24
N PHE A 21 -20.16 26.24 -21.46
CA PHE A 21 -21.22 26.23 -22.48
C PHE A 21 -21.35 24.90 -23.23
N LYS A 22 -20.39 23.98 -23.05
CA LYS A 22 -20.43 22.66 -23.72
C LYS A 22 -21.43 21.73 -23.05
N SER A 23 -22.29 21.10 -23.86
CA SER A 23 -23.29 20.14 -23.37
C SER A 23 -22.66 18.87 -22.77
N GLU A 24 -21.50 18.45 -23.26
CA GLU A 24 -20.74 17.27 -22.79
C GLU A 24 -20.27 17.39 -21.34
N ASN A 25 -20.16 18.62 -20.82
CA ASN A 25 -19.76 18.89 -19.43
C ASN A 25 -20.97 18.96 -18.48
N ARG A 26 -22.19 18.75 -18.98
CA ARG A 26 -23.44 18.81 -18.20
C ARG A 26 -23.93 17.43 -17.84
N TYR A 27 -24.22 17.25 -16.56
CA TYR A 27 -24.69 16.00 -15.99
C TYR A 27 -25.98 16.25 -15.25
N GLU A 28 -26.96 15.39 -15.47
CA GLU A 28 -28.19 15.41 -14.68
C GLU A 28 -28.11 14.29 -13.63
N ALA A 29 -28.32 14.65 -12.36
CA ALA A 29 -28.35 13.69 -11.27
C ALA A 29 -29.43 14.04 -10.25
N LYS A 30 -29.93 13.02 -9.56
CA LYS A 30 -30.79 13.15 -8.40
C LYS A 30 -29.93 13.09 -7.14
N GLN A 31 -30.35 13.82 -6.11
CA GLN A 31 -29.66 13.79 -4.82
C GLN A 31 -29.62 12.39 -4.22
N GLU A 32 -30.69 11.62 -4.38
CA GLU A 32 -30.81 10.21 -3.95
C GLU A 32 -29.71 9.30 -4.53
N ASP A 33 -29.17 9.64 -5.71
CA ASP A 33 -28.12 8.85 -6.34
C ASP A 33 -26.76 8.96 -5.61
N PHE A 34 -26.55 10.03 -4.86
CA PHE A 34 -25.33 10.23 -4.08
C PHE A 34 -25.32 9.38 -2.81
N GLU A 35 -26.49 9.08 -2.25
CA GLU A 35 -26.64 8.26 -1.05
C GLU A 35 -26.25 6.78 -1.28
N LYS A 36 -26.21 6.35 -2.54
CA LYS A 36 -25.76 5.00 -2.92
C LYS A 36 -24.26 4.76 -2.67
N ILE A 37 -23.48 5.83 -2.55
CA ILE A 37 -22.03 5.76 -2.32
C ILE A 37 -21.73 6.14 -0.87
N PRO A 38 -20.95 5.35 -0.12
CA PRO A 38 -20.58 5.67 1.26
C PRO A 38 -20.00 7.07 1.41
N GLY A 39 -20.56 7.84 2.36
CA GLY A 39 -20.19 9.25 2.55
C GLY A 39 -20.93 10.24 1.65
N SER A 40 -21.84 9.75 0.81
CA SER A 40 -22.70 10.55 -0.10
C SER A 40 -21.95 11.64 -0.88
N PRO A 41 -20.80 11.32 -1.52
CA PRO A 41 -20.06 12.30 -2.30
C PRO A 41 -20.91 12.78 -3.50
N ILE A 42 -20.81 14.05 -3.84
CA ILE A 42 -21.53 14.63 -4.99
C ILE A 42 -20.86 14.15 -6.30
N ALA A 43 -20.93 12.85 -6.55
CA ALA A 43 -20.27 12.17 -7.67
C ALA A 43 -21.21 12.05 -8.89
N TYR A 44 -21.75 13.18 -9.36
CA TYR A 44 -22.69 13.23 -10.50
C TYR A 44 -22.12 12.67 -11.81
N TRP A 45 -20.80 12.64 -11.95
CA TRP A 45 -20.09 12.10 -13.11
C TRP A 45 -19.88 10.57 -13.05
N ALA A 46 -20.16 9.94 -11.90
CA ALA A 46 -19.98 8.51 -11.76
C ALA A 46 -21.00 7.75 -12.62
N LYS A 47 -20.48 6.80 -13.42
CA LYS A 47 -21.30 5.92 -14.24
C LYS A 47 -22.18 5.02 -13.37
N GLU A 48 -23.36 4.66 -13.90
CA GLU A 48 -24.31 3.82 -13.17
C GLU A 48 -23.72 2.47 -12.74
N ALA A 49 -22.85 1.86 -13.55
CA ALA A 49 -22.16 0.64 -13.20
C ALA A 49 -21.28 0.79 -11.93
N ILE A 50 -20.67 1.97 -11.75
CA ILE A 50 -19.87 2.28 -10.55
C ILE A 50 -20.79 2.45 -9.34
N LYS A 51 -21.90 3.18 -9.48
CA LYS A 51 -22.87 3.35 -8.38
C LYS A 51 -23.42 1.98 -7.92
N LYS A 52 -23.77 1.11 -8.88
CA LYS A 52 -24.21 -0.26 -8.60
C LYS A 52 -23.14 -1.13 -7.94
N SER A 53 -21.86 -0.85 -8.15
CA SER A 53 -20.81 -1.63 -7.47
C SER A 53 -20.86 -1.50 -5.95
N PHE A 54 -21.34 -0.37 -5.43
CA PHE A 54 -21.49 -0.12 -3.99
C PHE A 54 -22.70 -0.86 -3.35
N GLU A 55 -23.54 -1.49 -4.14
CA GLU A 55 -24.57 -2.43 -3.65
C GLU A 55 -23.97 -3.77 -3.20
N ASN A 56 -22.71 -4.04 -3.56
CA ASN A 56 -21.98 -5.22 -3.10
C ASN A 56 -21.38 -4.98 -1.70
N ASN A 57 -20.79 -6.04 -1.15
CA ASN A 57 -20.11 -5.95 0.14
C ASN A 57 -18.98 -4.93 0.10
N LEU A 58 -18.84 -4.16 1.15
CA LEU A 58 -17.70 -3.25 1.34
C LEU A 58 -16.54 -3.97 1.99
N LEU A 59 -15.33 -3.63 1.60
CA LEU A 59 -14.10 -4.27 2.06
C LEU A 59 -14.00 -4.34 3.59
N GLY A 60 -14.29 -3.24 4.28
CA GLY A 60 -14.23 -3.15 5.75
C GLY A 60 -15.32 -3.95 6.48
N SER A 61 -16.37 -4.44 5.78
CA SER A 61 -17.37 -5.35 6.34
C SER A 61 -16.94 -6.83 6.28
N ILE A 62 -15.90 -7.13 5.48
CA ILE A 62 -15.43 -8.51 5.25
C ILE A 62 -14.13 -8.78 6.01
N ILE A 63 -13.18 -7.83 5.98
CA ILE A 63 -11.88 -7.97 6.63
C ILE A 63 -11.57 -6.75 7.50
N PRO A 64 -10.73 -6.91 8.55
CA PRO A 64 -10.26 -5.77 9.32
C PRO A 64 -9.41 -4.83 8.45
N VAL A 65 -9.87 -3.59 8.29
CA VAL A 65 -9.16 -2.47 7.64
C VAL A 65 -8.92 -1.42 8.72
N LYS A 66 -7.68 -1.23 9.15
CA LYS A 66 -7.37 -0.50 10.37
C LYS A 66 -6.27 0.55 10.18
N LYS A 67 -6.45 1.66 10.87
CA LYS A 67 -5.43 2.66 11.14
C LYS A 67 -4.51 2.15 12.24
N GLY A 68 -3.21 2.28 12.05
CA GLY A 68 -2.21 1.90 13.04
C GLY A 68 -1.99 2.94 14.13
N MET A 69 -0.87 2.84 14.82
CA MET A 69 -0.52 3.73 15.93
C MET A 69 -0.06 5.11 15.45
N ASP A 70 -0.14 6.08 16.35
CA ASP A 70 0.59 7.34 16.27
C ASP A 70 1.60 7.33 17.44
N THR A 71 2.88 7.43 17.17
CA THR A 71 3.94 7.34 18.21
C THR A 71 3.97 8.54 19.15
N GLY A 72 3.39 9.67 18.75
CA GLY A 72 3.49 10.94 19.46
C GLY A 72 4.87 11.61 19.35
N ASN A 73 5.93 10.85 19.18
CA ASN A 73 7.29 11.34 18.97
C ASN A 73 8.10 10.37 18.07
N ASN A 74 8.13 10.65 16.79
CA ASN A 74 8.86 9.81 15.83
C ASN A 74 10.37 9.82 16.06
N ASP A 75 10.96 10.96 16.42
CA ASP A 75 12.41 11.08 16.60
C ASP A 75 12.92 10.19 17.74
N LEU A 76 12.09 9.99 18.74
CA LEU A 76 12.40 9.12 19.89
C LEU A 76 12.18 7.64 19.56
N PHE A 77 11.07 7.31 18.91
CA PHE A 77 10.61 5.93 18.80
C PHE A 77 10.90 5.26 17.46
N LEU A 78 11.22 6.02 16.41
CA LEU A 78 11.51 5.46 15.08
C LEU A 78 12.97 5.68 14.70
N LYS A 79 13.50 4.69 13.97
CA LYS A 79 14.81 4.74 13.33
C LYS A 79 14.73 4.10 11.94
N LEU A 80 15.72 4.40 11.09
CA LEU A 80 16.01 3.54 9.96
C LEU A 80 16.75 2.31 10.49
N TRP A 81 16.56 1.17 9.88
CA TRP A 81 17.21 -0.07 10.33
C TRP A 81 18.75 0.05 10.28
N THR A 82 19.29 0.87 9.39
CA THR A 82 20.71 1.15 9.23
C THR A 82 21.32 1.98 10.35
N GLU A 83 20.50 2.64 11.17
CA GLU A 83 20.96 3.47 12.29
C GLU A 83 21.23 2.68 13.59
N VAL A 84 20.93 1.38 13.59
CA VAL A 84 21.00 0.54 14.79
C VAL A 84 21.78 -0.74 14.54
N ASN A 85 22.20 -1.39 15.62
CA ASN A 85 22.80 -2.72 15.51
C ASN A 85 21.75 -3.75 15.04
N PHE A 86 22.01 -4.40 13.91
CA PHE A 86 21.11 -5.38 13.31
C PHE A 86 20.72 -6.53 14.26
N ASN A 87 21.64 -6.93 15.15
CA ASN A 87 21.41 -8.03 16.09
C ASN A 87 20.28 -7.77 17.09
N ILE A 88 19.90 -6.50 17.33
CA ILE A 88 18.78 -6.15 18.23
C ILE A 88 17.50 -5.82 17.47
N ILE A 89 17.45 -6.04 16.15
CA ILE A 89 16.23 -5.98 15.35
C ILE A 89 15.53 -7.34 15.42
N GLY A 90 14.25 -7.32 15.72
CA GLY A 90 13.38 -8.51 15.77
C GLY A 90 12.60 -8.65 14.47
N ILE A 91 13.20 -9.29 13.46
CA ILE A 91 12.51 -9.63 12.20
C ILE A 91 11.76 -10.95 12.41
N GLY A 92 10.50 -11.01 11.98
CA GLY A 92 9.71 -12.24 12.02
C GLY A 92 9.26 -12.66 13.42
N LEU A 93 9.18 -11.75 14.39
CA LEU A 93 8.58 -12.03 15.69
C LEU A 93 7.06 -12.18 15.57
N VAL A 94 6.46 -13.03 16.38
CA VAL A 94 5.02 -13.34 16.28
C VAL A 94 4.16 -12.59 17.30
N ASN A 95 4.79 -12.04 18.33
CA ASN A 95 4.14 -11.24 19.38
C ASN A 95 5.14 -10.36 20.15
N GLY A 96 4.63 -9.46 21.00
CA GLY A 96 5.48 -8.56 21.78
C GLY A 96 6.34 -9.26 22.84
N GLN A 97 5.92 -10.40 23.39
CA GLN A 97 6.69 -11.17 24.37
C GLN A 97 8.00 -11.67 23.79
N ASP A 98 8.06 -11.92 22.47
CA ASP A 98 9.27 -12.34 21.78
C ASP A 98 10.38 -11.29 21.86
N THR A 99 10.05 -10.01 22.03
CA THR A 99 11.07 -8.95 22.21
C THR A 99 11.83 -9.11 23.51
N ILE A 100 11.17 -9.61 24.55
CA ILE A 100 11.77 -9.89 25.86
C ILE A 100 12.61 -11.16 25.78
N THR A 101 12.03 -12.26 25.31
CA THR A 101 12.67 -13.59 25.32
C THR A 101 13.88 -13.65 24.39
N GLN A 102 13.88 -12.90 23.29
CA GLN A 102 14.97 -12.85 22.31
C GLN A 102 15.84 -11.60 22.42
N CYS A 103 15.66 -10.77 23.45
CA CYS A 103 16.41 -9.52 23.68
C CYS A 103 16.41 -8.59 22.45
N LYS A 104 15.25 -8.45 21.80
CA LYS A 104 15.07 -7.56 20.64
C LYS A 104 14.48 -6.22 21.08
N LYS A 105 14.99 -5.14 20.52
CA LYS A 105 14.54 -3.79 20.83
C LYS A 105 13.72 -3.18 19.71
N TRP A 106 14.16 -3.38 18.49
CA TRP A 106 13.61 -2.72 17.31
C TRP A 106 12.80 -3.69 16.46
N ILE A 107 11.61 -3.29 16.05
CA ILE A 107 10.68 -4.12 15.27
C ILE A 107 10.37 -3.42 13.95
N PRO A 108 10.30 -4.15 12.81
CA PRO A 108 9.88 -3.60 11.53
C PRO A 108 8.57 -2.79 11.64
N TYR A 109 8.52 -1.65 10.96
CA TYR A 109 7.42 -0.72 11.08
C TYR A 109 6.90 -0.22 9.74
N ASN A 110 5.67 -0.54 9.42
CA ASN A 110 4.99 -0.07 8.21
C ASN A 110 4.57 1.39 8.36
N LYS A 111 5.45 2.31 7.96
CA LYS A 111 5.22 3.75 8.10
C LYS A 111 4.51 4.38 6.90
N GLY A 112 4.48 3.75 5.77
CA GLY A 112 4.25 4.36 4.48
C GLY A 112 5.58 4.73 3.84
N GLY A 113 5.61 5.62 2.85
CA GLY A 113 6.84 6.02 2.18
C GLY A 113 6.59 6.36 0.71
N GLU A 114 7.60 6.17 -0.12
CA GLU A 114 7.55 6.37 -1.56
C GLU A 114 6.54 5.45 -2.25
N PHE A 115 6.21 5.77 -3.51
CA PHE A 115 5.34 4.92 -4.31
C PHE A 115 6.00 3.56 -4.56
N GLN A 116 5.44 2.51 -3.97
CA GLN A 116 5.93 1.14 -4.11
C GLN A 116 4.74 0.18 -4.08
N LYS A 117 4.56 -0.62 -5.14
CA LYS A 117 3.56 -1.69 -5.21
C LYS A 117 4.17 -3.04 -4.86
N TRP A 118 3.36 -3.95 -4.38
CA TRP A 118 3.59 -5.36 -4.14
C TRP A 118 4.53 -5.66 -2.98
N TYR A 119 5.74 -5.08 -2.94
CA TYR A 119 6.74 -5.28 -1.89
C TYR A 119 7.63 -4.04 -1.74
N GLY A 120 8.18 -3.76 -0.54
CA GLY A 120 9.10 -2.66 -0.27
C GLY A 120 8.66 -1.73 0.86
N ASN A 121 9.29 -0.56 0.98
CA ASN A 121 9.12 0.42 2.05
C ASN A 121 9.33 -0.19 3.45
N LYS A 122 10.37 -1.03 3.61
CA LYS A 122 10.73 -1.73 4.85
C LYS A 122 11.97 -1.09 5.52
N GLU A 123 12.06 0.22 5.52
CA GLU A 123 13.24 0.94 6.04
C GLU A 123 13.11 1.27 7.53
N TYR A 124 11.88 1.48 8.00
CA TYR A 124 11.63 1.92 9.37
C TYR A 124 11.49 0.78 10.34
N ILE A 125 12.04 1.03 11.53
CA ILE A 125 11.89 0.19 12.72
C ILE A 125 11.42 1.04 13.89
N ILE A 126 10.67 0.43 14.81
CA ILE A 126 10.12 1.08 15.99
C ILE A 126 10.70 0.47 17.27
N ASN A 127 10.96 1.30 18.27
CA ASN A 127 11.33 0.83 19.61
C ASN A 127 10.15 0.12 20.27
N TRP A 128 10.27 -1.18 20.38
CA TRP A 128 9.27 -2.06 21.02
C TRP A 128 9.94 -2.95 22.10
N ALA A 129 11.01 -2.47 22.73
CA ALA A 129 11.66 -3.18 23.83
C ALA A 129 10.66 -3.50 24.94
N ASN A 130 10.79 -4.67 25.56
CA ASN A 130 9.95 -5.12 26.66
C ASN A 130 8.45 -5.06 26.31
N ASP A 131 8.08 -5.58 25.11
CA ASP A 131 6.71 -5.51 24.59
C ASP A 131 6.18 -4.06 24.50
N GLY A 132 7.05 -3.11 24.12
CA GLY A 132 6.67 -1.73 23.88
C GLY A 132 6.40 -0.92 25.16
N GLU A 133 6.99 -1.29 26.28
CA GLU A 133 6.77 -0.68 27.60
C GLU A 133 6.91 0.84 27.56
N GLU A 134 8.02 1.36 27.02
CA GLU A 134 8.28 2.80 26.95
C GLU A 134 7.23 3.53 26.09
N LEU A 135 6.86 2.95 24.96
CA LEU A 135 5.85 3.51 24.07
C LEU A 135 4.45 3.50 24.73
N LYS A 136 4.11 2.42 25.45
CA LYS A 136 2.84 2.30 26.19
C LYS A 136 2.71 3.32 27.33
N GLN A 137 3.82 3.76 27.89
CA GLN A 137 3.86 4.79 28.96
C GLN A 137 3.93 6.23 28.42
N SER A 138 4.13 6.39 27.10
CA SER A 138 4.24 7.69 26.45
C SER A 138 2.87 8.27 26.05
N THR A 139 2.90 9.40 25.32
CA THR A 139 1.70 10.01 24.70
C THR A 139 1.25 9.30 23.42
N ALA A 140 1.85 8.17 23.07
CA ALA A 140 1.52 7.41 21.87
C ALA A 140 0.05 6.93 21.89
N ASN A 141 -0.58 6.93 20.73
CA ASN A 141 -1.92 6.36 20.59
C ASN A 141 -1.81 4.98 19.91
N LEU A 142 -1.82 3.94 20.72
CA LEU A 142 -1.64 2.57 20.29
C LEU A 142 -2.96 1.93 19.85
N ARG A 143 -3.37 2.17 18.61
CA ARG A 143 -4.58 1.57 18.04
C ARG A 143 -4.32 0.17 17.54
N SER A 144 -5.37 -0.67 17.58
CA SER A 144 -5.38 -1.98 16.91
C SER A 144 -4.25 -2.94 17.34
N GLN A 145 -3.81 -2.89 18.61
CA GLN A 145 -2.68 -3.67 19.13
C GLN A 145 -2.83 -5.18 18.88
N HIS A 146 -4.06 -5.71 18.89
CA HIS A 146 -4.35 -7.12 18.61
C HIS A 146 -4.01 -7.57 17.18
N LEU A 147 -3.68 -6.62 16.28
CA LEU A 147 -3.27 -6.86 14.91
C LEU A 147 -1.76 -6.68 14.68
N TYR A 148 -1.02 -6.27 15.70
CA TYR A 148 0.44 -6.16 15.60
C TYR A 148 1.07 -7.54 15.39
N PHE A 149 2.20 -7.56 14.70
CA PHE A 149 2.95 -8.78 14.32
C PHE A 149 2.24 -9.71 13.33
N LYS A 150 1.08 -9.34 12.80
CA LYS A 150 0.34 -10.18 11.85
C LYS A 150 0.66 -9.83 10.41
N ASN A 151 0.52 -10.81 9.52
CA ASN A 151 0.56 -10.57 8.08
C ASN A 151 -0.47 -9.51 7.71
N ALA A 152 -0.08 -8.57 6.86
CA ALA A 152 -0.91 -7.47 6.47
C ALA A 152 -0.68 -7.06 5.01
N ILE A 153 -1.67 -6.39 4.43
CA ILE A 153 -1.50 -5.60 3.24
C ILE A 153 -1.50 -4.14 3.69
N THR A 154 -0.39 -3.44 3.48
CA THR A 154 -0.21 -2.04 3.87
C THR A 154 -0.21 -1.13 2.64
N TRP A 155 -0.62 0.12 2.81
CA TRP A 155 -0.59 1.13 1.76
C TRP A 155 -0.23 2.49 2.33
N ASN A 156 0.15 3.42 1.45
CA ASN A 156 0.37 4.81 1.83
C ASN A 156 -0.97 5.52 1.96
N ALA A 157 -1.33 6.01 3.13
CA ALA A 157 -2.57 6.78 3.32
C ALA A 157 -2.53 8.09 2.51
N LEU A 158 -1.36 8.75 2.43
CA LEU A 158 -1.12 9.89 1.53
C LEU A 158 -0.52 9.41 0.22
N THR A 159 -1.09 9.83 -0.90
CA THR A 159 -0.59 9.51 -2.23
C THR A 159 -0.67 10.74 -3.13
N SER A 160 0.32 10.89 -4.01
CA SER A 160 0.36 12.02 -4.97
C SER A 160 -0.48 11.74 -6.24
N ASN A 161 -0.76 10.49 -6.56
CA ASN A 161 -1.44 10.13 -7.81
C ASN A 161 -2.24 8.83 -7.73
N THR A 162 -1.57 7.70 -7.57
CA THR A 162 -2.17 6.35 -7.54
C THR A 162 -1.91 5.66 -6.22
N THR A 163 -2.82 4.78 -5.83
CA THR A 163 -2.62 3.93 -4.65
C THR A 163 -1.54 2.90 -4.92
N SER A 164 -0.82 2.55 -3.86
CA SER A 164 0.16 1.47 -3.88
C SER A 164 0.02 0.62 -2.62
N ALA A 165 -0.30 -0.64 -2.80
CA ALA A 165 -0.41 -1.59 -1.71
C ALA A 165 0.72 -2.63 -1.78
N ARG A 166 1.19 -3.04 -0.61
CA ARG A 166 2.35 -3.91 -0.43
C ARG A 166 2.03 -5.06 0.51
N PHE A 167 2.67 -6.17 0.24
CA PHE A 167 2.74 -7.29 1.16
C PHE A 167 3.59 -6.94 2.39
N SER A 168 3.08 -7.22 3.57
CA SER A 168 3.81 -7.13 4.82
C SER A 168 3.73 -8.46 5.56
N ASP A 169 4.89 -9.10 5.69
CA ASP A 169 5.02 -10.32 6.48
C ASP A 169 4.63 -10.10 7.94
N TYR A 170 4.42 -11.20 8.66
CA TYR A 170 4.30 -11.15 10.11
C TYR A 170 5.57 -10.57 10.75
N GLY A 171 5.42 -10.05 11.97
CA GLY A 171 6.52 -9.46 12.70
C GLY A 171 6.66 -7.95 12.52
N ALA A 172 5.74 -7.28 11.83
CA ALA A 172 5.73 -5.84 11.71
C ALA A 172 4.61 -5.19 12.53
N LEU A 173 4.86 -3.96 12.99
CA LEU A 173 3.86 -3.04 13.50
C LEU A 173 3.51 -2.01 12.40
N PHE A 174 2.47 -1.18 12.59
CA PHE A 174 2.03 -0.28 11.55
C PHE A 174 1.57 1.09 12.06
N ASP A 175 1.84 2.08 11.24
CA ASP A 175 1.57 3.51 11.46
C ASP A 175 0.15 3.90 11.02
N SER A 176 -0.28 5.04 11.46
CA SER A 176 -1.50 5.66 10.94
C SER A 176 -1.39 6.05 9.47
N ALA A 177 -0.22 6.46 8.99
CA ALA A 177 0.07 6.77 7.59
C ALA A 177 0.32 5.50 6.75
N GLY A 178 0.76 4.39 7.39
CA GLY A 178 0.87 3.04 6.82
C GLY A 178 -0.32 2.17 7.20
N SER A 179 -1.55 2.65 7.02
CA SER A 179 -2.77 1.89 7.29
C SER A 179 -2.72 0.49 6.66
N SER A 180 -3.37 -0.47 7.31
CA SER A 180 -3.25 -1.87 6.91
C SER A 180 -4.57 -2.63 6.96
N MET A 181 -4.67 -3.69 6.14
CA MET A 181 -5.76 -4.65 6.18
C MET A 181 -5.22 -6.05 6.47
N PHE A 182 -6.06 -6.87 7.10
CA PHE A 182 -5.66 -8.16 7.66
C PHE A 182 -6.60 -9.28 7.18
N PRO A 183 -6.46 -9.73 5.94
CA PRO A 183 -7.24 -10.85 5.44
C PRO A 183 -6.80 -12.16 6.10
N SER A 184 -7.75 -13.03 6.43
CA SER A 184 -7.47 -14.39 6.94
C SER A 184 -7.26 -15.41 5.83
N ASN A 185 -7.72 -15.11 4.62
CA ASN A 185 -7.60 -15.92 3.41
C ASN A 185 -7.60 -15.02 2.18
N LEU A 186 -7.43 -15.59 0.98
CA LEU A 186 -7.45 -14.86 -0.31
C LEU A 186 -6.52 -13.63 -0.34
N TYR A 187 -5.39 -13.73 0.33
CA TYR A 187 -4.45 -12.62 0.53
C TYR A 187 -4.06 -11.97 -0.80
N ASN A 188 -3.66 -12.79 -1.78
CA ASN A 188 -3.23 -12.33 -3.09
C ASN A 188 -4.36 -11.60 -3.85
N PHE A 189 -5.60 -12.06 -3.69
CA PHE A 189 -6.75 -11.39 -4.28
C PHE A 189 -6.93 -9.96 -3.72
N TYR A 190 -6.86 -9.77 -2.40
CA TYR A 190 -6.98 -8.44 -1.82
C TYR A 190 -5.81 -7.53 -2.20
N LEU A 191 -4.59 -8.07 -2.25
CA LEU A 191 -3.42 -7.30 -2.65
C LEU A 191 -3.50 -6.87 -4.12
N SER A 192 -3.87 -7.78 -5.02
CA SER A 192 -4.06 -7.47 -6.43
C SER A 192 -5.19 -6.46 -6.64
N PHE A 193 -6.33 -6.65 -5.95
CA PHE A 193 -7.45 -5.72 -6.00
C PHE A 193 -7.01 -4.30 -5.66
N MET A 194 -6.29 -4.11 -4.55
CA MET A 194 -5.79 -2.80 -4.12
C MET A 194 -4.85 -2.13 -5.13
N ASN A 195 -4.15 -2.90 -5.95
CA ASN A 195 -3.21 -2.40 -6.95
C ASN A 195 -3.83 -2.16 -8.34
N THR A 196 -5.16 -2.34 -8.49
CA THR A 196 -5.87 -2.13 -9.76
C THR A 196 -6.18 -0.65 -10.03
N LYS A 197 -6.26 -0.28 -11.32
CA LYS A 197 -6.76 1.03 -11.76
C LYS A 197 -8.21 1.29 -11.35
N ILE A 198 -8.98 0.22 -11.11
CA ILE A 198 -10.37 0.32 -10.65
C ILE A 198 -10.42 0.91 -9.25
N VAL A 199 -9.56 0.45 -8.34
CA VAL A 199 -9.48 0.98 -6.97
C VAL A 199 -9.12 2.45 -6.97
N ASP A 200 -8.14 2.88 -7.79
CA ASP A 200 -7.82 4.31 -7.95
C ASP A 200 -9.05 5.14 -8.36
N SER A 201 -9.83 4.62 -9.30
CA SER A 201 -11.04 5.31 -9.78
C SER A 201 -12.13 5.37 -8.70
N LEU A 202 -12.33 4.29 -7.96
CA LEU A 202 -13.30 4.22 -6.86
C LEU A 202 -12.92 5.14 -5.71
N LEU A 203 -11.65 5.15 -5.32
CA LEU A 203 -11.15 6.01 -4.24
C LEU A 203 -11.31 7.49 -4.56
N LYS A 204 -11.04 7.92 -5.80
CA LYS A 204 -11.27 9.31 -6.26
C LYS A 204 -12.74 9.72 -6.22
N ILE A 205 -13.66 8.76 -6.27
CA ILE A 205 -15.09 9.01 -6.14
C ILE A 205 -15.49 9.10 -4.66
N ILE A 206 -15.03 8.15 -3.82
CA ILE A 206 -15.35 8.12 -2.39
C ILE A 206 -14.73 9.32 -1.67
N ASN A 207 -13.49 9.64 -2.00
CA ASN A 207 -12.75 10.73 -1.38
C ASN A 207 -11.87 11.44 -2.42
N PRO A 208 -12.24 12.64 -2.87
CA PRO A 208 -11.48 13.39 -3.88
C PRO A 208 -10.16 13.98 -3.34
N THR A 209 -9.85 13.79 -2.05
CA THR A 209 -8.55 14.18 -1.49
C THR A 209 -7.49 13.13 -1.78
N LEU A 210 -6.23 13.47 -1.51
CA LEU A 210 -5.10 12.55 -1.68
C LEU A 210 -4.85 11.67 -0.44
N ASN A 211 -5.78 11.66 0.54
CA ASN A 211 -5.63 10.92 1.79
C ASN A 211 -6.63 9.74 1.85
N TYR A 212 -6.13 8.54 1.61
CA TYR A 212 -6.91 7.30 1.62
C TYR A 212 -6.65 6.49 2.90
N GLY A 213 -7.14 7.01 4.03
CA GLY A 213 -7.06 6.30 5.31
C GLY A 213 -7.92 5.03 5.34
N ALA A 214 -7.79 4.26 6.44
CA ALA A 214 -8.46 2.98 6.61
C ALA A 214 -9.99 3.04 6.42
N GLY A 215 -10.65 4.11 6.87
CA GLY A 215 -12.10 4.29 6.68
C GLY A 215 -12.49 4.43 5.21
N THR A 216 -11.73 5.20 4.43
CA THR A 216 -11.95 5.37 2.99
C THR A 216 -11.76 4.05 2.24
N VAL A 217 -10.66 3.34 2.51
CA VAL A 217 -10.35 2.05 1.89
C VAL A 217 -11.37 0.98 2.30
N GLY A 218 -11.81 0.99 3.56
CA GLY A 218 -12.86 0.09 4.04
C GLY A 218 -14.21 0.24 3.32
N ASN A 219 -14.46 1.39 2.69
CA ASN A 219 -15.68 1.65 1.91
C ASN A 219 -15.57 1.22 0.42
N LEU A 220 -14.47 0.62 0.01
CA LEU A 220 -14.36 0.07 -1.35
C LEU A 220 -15.31 -1.12 -1.54
N PRO A 221 -16.12 -1.13 -2.61
CA PRO A 221 -16.93 -2.29 -2.97
C PRO A 221 -16.04 -3.40 -3.52
N ILE A 222 -16.29 -4.63 -3.13
CA ILE A 222 -15.50 -5.78 -3.56
C ILE A 222 -16.39 -6.87 -4.15
N ILE A 223 -15.93 -7.43 -5.28
CA ILE A 223 -16.61 -8.52 -5.99
C ILE A 223 -15.60 -9.65 -6.19
N PHE A 224 -15.92 -10.82 -5.68
CA PHE A 224 -15.05 -11.99 -5.80
C PHE A 224 -15.25 -12.72 -7.14
N PRO A 225 -14.19 -13.22 -7.75
CA PRO A 225 -14.29 -14.04 -8.94
C PRO A 225 -15.03 -15.35 -8.62
N LYS A 226 -15.96 -15.73 -9.50
CA LYS A 226 -16.77 -16.95 -9.33
C LYS A 226 -16.03 -18.21 -9.80
N GLN A 227 -15.15 -18.06 -10.80
CA GLN A 227 -14.44 -19.19 -11.42
C GLN A 227 -13.14 -19.47 -10.67
N GLU A 228 -12.90 -20.72 -10.32
CA GLU A 228 -11.70 -21.12 -9.61
C GLU A 228 -10.42 -20.91 -10.42
N SER A 229 -10.49 -21.11 -11.75
CA SER A 229 -9.38 -20.83 -12.66
C SER A 229 -8.94 -19.35 -12.62
N VAL A 230 -9.89 -18.43 -12.49
CA VAL A 230 -9.58 -16.99 -12.36
C VAL A 230 -8.91 -16.69 -11.03
N LYS A 231 -9.34 -17.34 -9.93
CA LYS A 231 -8.68 -17.16 -8.63
C LYS A 231 -7.25 -17.66 -8.67
N GLN A 232 -7.01 -18.84 -9.23
CA GLN A 232 -5.66 -19.40 -9.37
C GLN A 232 -4.77 -18.50 -10.23
N GLN A 233 -5.30 -17.95 -11.32
CA GLN A 233 -4.56 -17.00 -12.15
C GLN A 233 -4.19 -15.73 -11.38
N ILE A 234 -5.12 -15.18 -10.60
CA ILE A 234 -4.85 -14.02 -9.74
C ILE A 234 -3.74 -14.35 -8.72
N ASP A 235 -3.83 -15.51 -8.08
CA ASP A 235 -2.83 -15.94 -7.09
C ASP A 235 -1.44 -16.05 -7.71
N THR A 236 -1.31 -16.70 -8.88
CA THR A 236 -0.05 -16.86 -9.59
C THR A 236 0.55 -15.49 -9.98
N LEU A 237 -0.23 -14.66 -10.68
CA LEU A 237 0.25 -13.35 -11.15
C LEU A 237 0.60 -12.42 -9.98
N THR A 238 -0.16 -12.47 -8.89
CA THR A 238 0.14 -11.66 -7.70
C THR A 238 1.43 -12.10 -7.04
N GLN A 239 1.65 -13.40 -6.93
CA GLN A 239 2.88 -13.95 -6.38
C GLN A 239 4.10 -13.57 -7.22
N GLU A 240 4.00 -13.66 -8.53
CA GLU A 240 5.04 -13.19 -9.47
C GLU A 240 5.34 -11.69 -9.29
N CYS A 241 4.30 -10.85 -9.16
CA CYS A 241 4.48 -9.42 -8.90
C CYS A 241 5.18 -9.15 -7.56
N ILE A 242 4.87 -9.91 -6.51
CA ILE A 242 5.56 -9.81 -5.21
C ILE A 242 7.03 -10.18 -5.36
N GLU A 243 7.33 -11.30 -6.02
CA GLU A 243 8.70 -11.79 -6.21
C GLU A 243 9.55 -10.82 -7.03
N ILE A 244 9.03 -10.32 -8.13
CA ILE A 244 9.71 -9.30 -8.96
C ILE A 244 9.98 -8.02 -8.15
N SER A 245 8.98 -7.54 -7.40
CA SER A 245 9.14 -6.33 -6.59
C SER A 245 10.08 -6.54 -5.39
N LYS A 246 10.12 -7.77 -4.83
CA LYS A 246 11.07 -8.13 -3.78
C LYS A 246 12.49 -8.18 -4.33
N GLU A 247 12.70 -8.77 -5.49
CA GLU A 247 13.99 -8.81 -6.16
C GLU A 247 14.53 -7.39 -6.44
N ASP A 248 13.67 -6.49 -6.98
CA ASP A 248 14.04 -5.08 -7.18
C ASP A 248 14.38 -4.39 -5.86
N TRP A 249 13.59 -4.60 -4.81
CA TRP A 249 13.84 -4.02 -3.49
C TRP A 249 15.15 -4.51 -2.88
N ASP A 250 15.38 -5.83 -2.90
CA ASP A 250 16.56 -6.47 -2.29
C ASP A 250 17.84 -6.24 -3.12
N SER A 251 17.72 -5.73 -4.33
CA SER A 251 18.86 -5.30 -5.14
C SER A 251 19.51 -4.00 -4.65
N ARG A 252 18.93 -3.33 -3.65
CA ARG A 252 19.34 -2.01 -3.14
C ARG A 252 19.73 -2.08 -1.67
N GLU A 253 20.69 -1.26 -1.28
CA GLU A 253 21.21 -1.14 0.10
C GLU A 253 20.16 -0.65 1.12
N THR A 254 18.99 -0.21 0.67
CA THR A 254 17.84 0.12 1.52
C THR A 254 17.15 -1.12 2.09
N SER A 255 17.37 -2.29 1.50
CA SER A 255 16.88 -3.57 2.02
C SER A 255 17.85 -4.16 3.04
N TRP A 256 17.31 -4.67 4.14
CA TRP A 256 18.13 -5.48 5.07
C TRP A 256 18.47 -6.89 4.53
N ASP A 257 17.84 -7.32 3.44
CA ASP A 257 18.15 -8.57 2.72
C ASP A 257 19.14 -8.32 1.57
N PHE A 258 19.65 -7.08 1.38
CA PHE A 258 20.66 -6.77 0.38
C PHE A 258 21.96 -7.54 0.66
N THR A 259 22.44 -8.24 -0.33
CA THR A 259 23.69 -9.02 -0.22
C THR A 259 24.83 -8.42 -1.05
N ALA A 260 24.52 -8.00 -2.28
CA ALA A 260 25.47 -7.34 -3.17
C ALA A 260 24.75 -6.68 -4.34
N SER A 261 25.39 -5.69 -4.96
CA SER A 261 24.87 -5.06 -6.17
C SER A 261 24.69 -6.08 -7.31
N PRO A 262 23.54 -6.11 -8.00
CA PRO A 262 23.32 -6.99 -9.13
C PRO A 262 24.27 -6.72 -10.31
N LEU A 263 24.94 -5.56 -10.34
CA LEU A 263 26.00 -5.27 -11.31
C LEU A 263 27.31 -6.05 -11.04
N LEU A 264 27.48 -6.52 -9.80
CA LEU A 264 28.67 -7.25 -9.39
C LEU A 264 28.49 -8.78 -9.43
N ILE A 265 27.26 -9.24 -9.32
CA ILE A 265 26.96 -10.67 -9.16
C ILE A 265 26.00 -11.13 -10.27
N GLU A 266 26.38 -12.22 -10.93
CA GLU A 266 25.54 -12.99 -11.84
C GLU A 266 25.49 -14.44 -11.38
N ASN A 267 24.28 -14.98 -11.10
CA ASN A 267 24.10 -16.36 -10.65
C ASN A 267 25.01 -16.74 -9.47
N GLY A 268 25.22 -15.82 -8.52
CA GLY A 268 26.08 -16.03 -7.35
C GLY A 268 27.59 -15.98 -7.62
N LYS A 269 28.01 -15.57 -8.83
CA LYS A 269 29.41 -15.39 -9.23
C LYS A 269 29.68 -13.92 -9.53
N LEU A 270 30.89 -13.43 -9.19
CA LEU A 270 31.35 -12.09 -9.55
C LEU A 270 31.34 -11.93 -11.08
N ARG A 271 30.53 -11.02 -11.60
CA ARG A 271 30.48 -10.67 -13.04
C ARG A 271 31.81 -10.07 -13.55
N ILE A 272 32.64 -9.50 -12.66
CA ILE A 272 33.77 -8.66 -13.01
C ILE A 272 35.11 -9.42 -12.87
N GLU A 273 35.19 -10.67 -13.28
CA GLU A 273 36.52 -11.27 -13.41
C GLU A 273 37.26 -10.82 -14.68
N ASN A 274 36.56 -10.40 -15.76
CA ASN A 274 37.16 -9.88 -16.99
C ASN A 274 36.26 -8.92 -17.80
N GLY A 275 35.19 -8.37 -17.22
CA GLY A 275 34.19 -7.56 -17.91
C GLY A 275 34.18 -6.08 -17.51
N LYS A 276 33.65 -5.25 -18.41
CA LYS A 276 33.40 -3.84 -18.12
C LYS A 276 32.08 -3.71 -17.33
N ILE A 277 32.00 -2.73 -16.42
CA ILE A 277 30.77 -2.43 -15.69
C ILE A 277 29.60 -2.06 -16.61
N GLU A 278 29.93 -1.52 -17.80
CA GLU A 278 28.99 -1.19 -18.86
C GLU A 278 28.25 -2.44 -19.37
N ASP A 279 28.99 -3.56 -19.58
CA ASP A 279 28.41 -4.82 -20.03
C ASP A 279 27.45 -5.41 -18.99
N ALA A 280 27.84 -5.32 -17.70
CA ALA A 280 27.00 -5.73 -16.57
C ALA A 280 25.73 -4.88 -16.47
N TYR A 281 25.84 -3.57 -16.66
CA TYR A 281 24.70 -2.66 -16.65
C TYR A 281 23.73 -2.93 -17.81
N ASN A 282 24.25 -3.13 -19.02
CA ASN A 282 23.42 -3.43 -20.19
C ASN A 282 22.68 -4.76 -20.02
N ALA A 283 23.35 -5.81 -19.51
CA ALA A 283 22.70 -7.09 -19.20
C ALA A 283 21.62 -6.96 -18.11
N TYR A 284 21.85 -6.15 -17.09
CA TYR A 284 20.88 -5.84 -16.05
C TYR A 284 19.65 -5.10 -16.62
N CYS A 285 19.86 -4.14 -17.50
CA CYS A 285 18.76 -3.42 -18.17
C CYS A 285 17.92 -4.36 -19.05
N GLU A 286 18.55 -5.27 -19.82
CA GLU A 286 17.81 -6.24 -20.65
C GLU A 286 17.02 -7.23 -19.78
N TYR A 287 17.60 -7.74 -18.69
CA TYR A 287 16.91 -8.60 -17.74
C TYR A 287 15.61 -7.96 -17.20
N TRP A 288 15.66 -6.68 -16.81
CA TRP A 288 14.48 -5.98 -16.32
C TRP A 288 13.47 -5.65 -17.42
N LYS A 289 13.92 -5.39 -18.64
CA LYS A 289 13.00 -5.22 -19.77
C LYS A 289 12.20 -6.50 -20.02
N GLU A 290 12.82 -7.67 -20.00
CA GLU A 290 12.13 -8.95 -20.18
C GLU A 290 11.10 -9.23 -19.06
N LYS A 291 11.38 -8.78 -17.84
CA LYS A 291 10.46 -8.96 -16.70
C LYS A 291 9.26 -8.00 -16.68
N PHE A 292 9.39 -6.82 -17.28
CA PHE A 292 8.35 -5.78 -17.23
C PHE A 292 7.53 -5.68 -18.53
N TYR A 293 7.87 -6.39 -19.58
CA TYR A 293 7.17 -6.42 -20.85
C TYR A 293 6.82 -7.85 -21.28
#